data_ac246ab2567a80be46cbce9fea77cd46
#
_entry.id   ac246ab2567a80be46cbce9fea77cd46
#
_cell.length_a   1.000
_cell.length_b   1.000
_cell.length_c   1.000
_cell.angle_alpha   90.00
_cell.angle_beta   90.00
_cell.angle_gamma   90.00
#
_symmetry.space_group_name_H-M   'P 1'
#
loop_
_entity.id
_entity.type
_entity.pdbx_description
1 polymer ?
#
loop_
_entity_poly.entity_id
_entity_poly.type
_entity_poly.pdbx_seq_one_letter_code
_entity_poly.pdbx_strand_id
1 'polypeptide(L)'
;MILIYMDESGDDGIKPGASPILSLGCVKVPLSNWSEIELSLIACLEKMANEVNKGFESELHTRKMLSKKGAFKNSPLSITELNTFLKAIQSFIINHNITISTFAIIKEPASERQPLKRILLKAINENDGEVRLVISDRGRVPLMRAISRNARRNGLIKNCFIENILESESKYNHLVQLADVFSTAAYLRTAKNMGVETQGRITAQHTDLMVQILEGANCSYCLVRP
;
A
#
# COMPACT_ATOMS: atom_id res chain seq x y z
N MET A 1 3.79 -18.82 9.65
CA MET A 1 2.93 -18.34 8.54
C MET A 1 2.76 -16.85 8.64
N ILE A 2 2.85 -16.16 7.51
CA ILE A 2 2.70 -14.71 7.40
C ILE A 2 1.44 -14.38 6.59
N LEU A 3 0.65 -13.43 7.07
CA LEU A 3 -0.40 -12.77 6.31
C LEU A 3 0.22 -11.56 5.60
N ILE A 4 -0.07 -11.38 4.31
CA ILE A 4 0.40 -10.25 3.52
C ILE A 4 -0.83 -9.52 3.00
N TYR A 5 -1.03 -8.30 3.49
CA TYR A 5 -2.07 -7.40 3.03
C TYR A 5 -1.50 -6.49 1.96
N MET A 6 -2.17 -6.40 0.82
CA MET A 6 -1.70 -5.65 -0.34
C MET A 6 -2.73 -4.65 -0.83
N ASP A 7 -2.25 -3.48 -1.21
CA ASP A 7 -3.03 -2.51 -1.98
C ASP A 7 -2.14 -1.77 -2.97
N GLU A 8 -2.71 -1.29 -4.06
CA GLU A 8 -1.99 -0.58 -5.11
C GLU A 8 -2.38 0.89 -5.20
N SER A 9 -1.43 1.72 -5.69
CA SER A 9 -1.66 3.12 -6.04
C SER A 9 -1.18 3.39 -7.46
N GLY A 10 -1.93 4.20 -8.18
CA GLY A 10 -1.80 4.39 -9.63
C GLY A 10 -2.75 3.47 -10.39
N ASP A 11 -2.61 3.42 -11.70
CA ASP A 11 -3.34 2.48 -12.55
C ASP A 11 -2.36 1.58 -13.32
N ASP A 12 -2.82 0.44 -13.81
CA ASP A 12 -2.02 -0.50 -14.58
C ASP A 12 -2.12 -0.26 -16.11
N GLY A 13 -2.90 0.73 -16.52
CA GLY A 13 -3.07 1.11 -17.92
C GLY A 13 -1.92 1.95 -18.46
N ILE A 14 -1.73 1.86 -19.78
CA ILE A 14 -0.81 2.71 -20.57
C ILE A 14 -1.55 3.64 -21.51
N LYS A 15 -2.83 3.92 -21.21
CA LYS A 15 -3.66 4.84 -22.02
C LYS A 15 -3.19 6.29 -21.81
N PRO A 16 -3.41 7.18 -22.79
CA PRO A 16 -3.20 8.61 -22.60
C PRO A 16 -3.92 9.11 -21.34
N GLY A 17 -3.22 9.86 -20.48
CA GLY A 17 -3.73 10.32 -19.19
C GLY A 17 -3.66 9.32 -18.03
N ALA A 18 -3.23 8.08 -18.28
CA ALA A 18 -2.91 7.13 -17.21
C ALA A 18 -1.70 7.59 -16.39
N SER A 19 -1.67 7.23 -15.12
CA SER A 19 -0.50 7.51 -14.29
C SER A 19 0.76 6.84 -14.87
N PRO A 20 1.90 7.52 -14.95
CA PRO A 20 3.15 6.90 -15.40
C PRO A 20 3.74 5.92 -14.39
N ILE A 21 3.16 5.82 -13.19
CA ILE A 21 3.65 5.02 -12.07
C ILE A 21 2.54 4.09 -11.60
N LEU A 22 2.92 2.85 -11.28
CA LEU A 22 2.14 1.93 -10.48
C LEU A 22 2.98 1.52 -9.27
N SER A 23 2.37 1.48 -8.10
CA SER A 23 3.01 1.04 -6.86
C SER A 23 2.15 0.03 -6.12
N LEU A 24 2.78 -0.76 -5.26
CA LEU A 24 2.17 -1.78 -4.41
C LEU A 24 2.73 -1.66 -3.00
N GLY A 25 1.85 -1.56 -2.01
CA GLY A 25 2.18 -1.65 -0.60
C GLY A 25 1.87 -3.05 -0.08
N CYS A 26 2.75 -3.59 0.74
CA CYS A 26 2.62 -4.90 1.37
C CYS A 26 2.86 -4.78 2.87
N VAL A 27 1.85 -5.07 3.66
CA VAL A 27 1.90 -5.15 5.13
C VAL A 27 2.00 -6.60 5.54
N LYS A 28 3.08 -7.00 6.19
CA LYS A 28 3.38 -8.38 6.57
C LYS A 28 3.18 -8.55 8.06
N VAL A 29 2.25 -9.44 8.43
CA VAL A 29 1.82 -9.69 9.80
C VAL A 29 1.98 -11.17 10.12
N PRO A 30 2.69 -11.55 11.22
CA PRO A 30 2.70 -12.92 11.70
C PRO A 30 1.30 -13.38 12.09
N LEU A 31 0.87 -14.55 11.62
CA LEU A 31 -0.45 -15.09 11.95
C LEU A 31 -0.66 -15.25 13.45
N SER A 32 0.41 -15.58 14.22
CA SER A 32 0.34 -15.73 15.67
C SER A 32 -0.16 -14.50 16.40
N ASN A 33 0.11 -13.31 15.87
CA ASN A 33 -0.16 -12.03 16.52
C ASN A 33 -1.23 -11.21 15.76
N TRP A 34 -1.82 -11.81 14.72
CA TRP A 34 -2.71 -11.10 13.81
C TRP A 34 -3.86 -10.37 14.53
N SER A 35 -4.58 -11.07 15.43
CA SER A 35 -5.73 -10.50 16.12
C SER A 35 -5.36 -9.32 17.03
N GLU A 36 -4.24 -9.44 17.76
CA GLU A 36 -3.72 -8.37 18.61
C GLU A 36 -3.32 -7.14 17.77
N ILE A 37 -2.64 -7.39 16.67
CA ILE A 37 -2.20 -6.33 15.75
C ILE A 37 -3.39 -5.60 15.14
N GLU A 38 -4.42 -6.33 14.69
CA GLU A 38 -5.63 -5.73 14.13
C GLU A 38 -6.37 -4.87 15.16
N LEU A 39 -6.61 -5.38 16.36
CA LEU A 39 -7.25 -4.62 17.43
C LEU A 39 -6.45 -3.38 17.83
N SER A 40 -5.12 -3.49 17.90
CA SER A 40 -4.24 -2.37 18.20
C SER A 40 -4.25 -1.31 17.08
N LEU A 41 -4.37 -1.73 15.82
CA LEU A 41 -4.50 -0.80 14.69
C LEU A 41 -5.85 -0.04 14.76
N ILE A 42 -6.93 -0.74 15.03
CA ILE A 42 -8.25 -0.13 15.21
C ILE A 42 -8.18 0.94 16.32
N ALA A 43 -7.67 0.58 17.49
CA ALA A 43 -7.52 1.52 18.61
C ALA A 43 -6.62 2.73 18.25
N CYS A 44 -5.56 2.51 17.49
CA CYS A 44 -4.69 3.59 16.99
C CYS A 44 -5.47 4.54 16.07
N LEU A 45 -6.25 4.03 15.12
CA LEU A 45 -7.05 4.82 14.19
C LEU A 45 -8.18 5.58 14.90
N GLU A 46 -8.88 4.95 15.85
CA GLU A 46 -9.92 5.59 16.67
C GLU A 46 -9.33 6.73 17.52
N LYS A 47 -8.17 6.50 18.15
CA LYS A 47 -7.47 7.55 18.89
C LYS A 47 -7.14 8.73 17.97
N MET A 48 -6.61 8.47 16.78
CA MET A 48 -6.31 9.50 15.79
C MET A 48 -7.57 10.24 15.32
N ALA A 49 -8.68 9.53 15.09
CA ALA A 49 -9.95 10.13 14.73
C ALA A 49 -10.42 11.13 15.79
N ASN A 50 -10.33 10.77 17.07
CA ASN A 50 -10.67 11.62 18.18
C ASN A 50 -9.75 12.84 18.33
N GLU A 51 -8.43 12.65 18.17
CA GLU A 51 -7.44 13.73 18.29
C GLU A 51 -7.59 14.81 17.21
N VAL A 52 -7.89 14.39 15.97
CA VAL A 52 -8.04 15.33 14.85
C VAL A 52 -9.48 15.69 14.53
N ASN A 53 -10.46 15.13 15.29
CA ASN A 53 -11.90 15.32 15.10
C ASN A 53 -12.33 15.13 13.63
N LYS A 54 -11.85 14.06 12.99
CA LYS A 54 -12.07 13.78 11.57
C LYS A 54 -12.30 12.30 11.34
N GLY A 55 -13.26 12.00 10.46
CA GLY A 55 -13.80 10.68 10.20
C GLY A 55 -12.83 9.67 9.57
N PHE A 56 -11.82 9.26 10.32
CA PHE A 56 -11.08 8.02 10.04
C PHE A 56 -11.97 6.77 10.26
N GLU A 57 -13.16 6.98 10.80
CA GLU A 57 -14.09 5.93 11.20
C GLU A 57 -14.69 5.14 10.03
N SER A 58 -14.73 5.73 8.83
CA SER A 58 -15.43 5.10 7.72
C SER A 58 -14.52 4.31 6.79
N GLU A 59 -13.39 4.83 6.43
CA GLU A 59 -12.37 4.19 5.57
C GLU A 59 -11.16 5.11 5.48
N LEU A 60 -10.00 4.62 5.85
CA LEU A 60 -8.73 5.30 5.61
C LEU A 60 -8.33 5.10 4.13
N HIS A 61 -8.67 6.06 3.29
CA HIS A 61 -8.26 6.08 1.91
C HIS A 61 -7.29 7.23 1.67
N THR A 62 -6.01 6.92 1.65
CA THR A 62 -4.90 7.88 1.69
C THR A 62 -4.98 8.92 0.58
N ARG A 63 -5.27 8.51 -0.64
CA ARG A 63 -5.39 9.44 -1.77
C ARG A 63 -6.56 10.41 -1.59
N LYS A 64 -7.70 9.96 -1.06
CA LYS A 64 -8.85 10.85 -0.76
C LYS A 64 -8.49 11.81 0.36
N MET A 65 -7.80 11.33 1.39
CA MET A 65 -7.31 12.13 2.53
C MET A 65 -6.39 13.26 2.04
N LEU A 66 -5.37 12.95 1.25
CA LEU A 66 -4.42 13.93 0.74
C LEU A 66 -5.03 14.89 -0.31
N SER A 67 -5.94 14.41 -1.16
CA SER A 67 -6.57 15.22 -2.20
C SER A 67 -7.82 15.98 -1.75
N LYS A 68 -8.14 15.93 -0.44
CA LYS A 68 -9.31 16.60 0.14
C LYS A 68 -10.64 16.17 -0.51
N LYS A 69 -10.84 14.86 -0.62
CA LYS A 69 -12.04 14.23 -1.19
C LYS A 69 -12.73 13.33 -0.16
N GLY A 70 -13.95 12.88 -0.50
CA GLY A 70 -14.71 11.99 0.38
C GLY A 70 -14.97 12.61 1.76
N ALA A 71 -14.74 11.87 2.83
CA ALA A 71 -14.91 12.32 4.23
C ALA A 71 -14.03 13.54 4.56
N PHE A 72 -12.92 13.73 3.87
CA PHE A 72 -11.98 14.84 4.09
C PHE A 72 -12.28 16.10 3.25
N LYS A 73 -13.40 16.13 2.48
CA LYS A 73 -13.75 17.26 1.60
C LYS A 73 -13.97 18.56 2.39
N ASN A 74 -14.70 18.48 3.48
CA ASN A 74 -15.10 19.62 4.30
C ASN A 74 -14.14 19.89 5.46
N SER A 75 -13.34 18.90 5.84
CA SER A 75 -12.38 18.98 6.93
C SER A 75 -11.08 18.27 6.53
N PRO A 76 -10.29 18.86 5.61
CA PRO A 76 -9.02 18.26 5.19
C PRO A 76 -8.02 18.25 6.34
N LEU A 77 -7.11 17.27 6.36
CA LEU A 77 -6.00 17.27 7.30
C LEU A 77 -5.07 18.45 7.02
N SER A 78 -4.69 19.15 8.07
CA SER A 78 -3.54 20.06 8.02
C SER A 78 -2.24 19.27 7.94
N ILE A 79 -1.16 19.93 7.57
CA ILE A 79 0.18 19.30 7.54
C ILE A 79 0.57 18.76 8.92
N THR A 80 0.23 19.49 9.99
CA THR A 80 0.50 19.06 11.38
C THR A 80 -0.28 17.80 11.74
N GLU A 81 -1.57 17.74 11.41
CA GLU A 81 -2.43 16.56 11.66
C GLU A 81 -1.96 15.36 10.85
N LEU A 82 -1.59 15.56 9.58
CA LEU A 82 -1.01 14.50 8.75
C LEU A 82 0.30 13.96 9.36
N ASN A 83 1.19 14.84 9.81
CA ASN A 83 2.44 14.44 10.46
C ASN A 83 2.17 13.64 11.74
N THR A 84 1.21 14.07 12.56
CA THR A 84 0.80 13.35 13.77
C THR A 84 0.27 11.95 13.43
N PHE A 85 -0.59 11.85 12.43
CA PHE A 85 -1.11 10.57 11.93
C PHE A 85 0.02 9.64 11.47
N LEU A 86 0.93 10.12 10.62
CA LEU A 86 2.03 9.30 10.10
C LEU A 86 2.99 8.83 11.20
N LYS A 87 3.25 9.67 12.20
CA LYS A 87 4.05 9.28 13.38
C LYS A 87 3.36 8.20 14.22
N ALA A 88 2.04 8.29 14.38
CA ALA A 88 1.27 7.25 15.08
C ALA A 88 1.36 5.91 14.34
N ILE A 89 1.22 5.92 13.01
CA ILE A 89 1.39 4.72 12.16
C ILE A 89 2.81 4.17 12.25
N GLN A 90 3.85 5.00 12.20
CA GLN A 90 5.23 4.54 12.38
C GLN A 90 5.46 3.90 13.75
N SER A 91 4.97 4.52 14.82
CA SER A 91 5.07 3.97 16.18
C SER A 91 4.33 2.63 16.28
N PHE A 92 3.15 2.52 15.69
CA PHE A 92 2.38 1.27 15.64
C PHE A 92 3.18 0.15 14.95
N ILE A 93 3.78 0.42 13.78
CA ILE A 93 4.59 -0.55 13.03
C ILE A 93 5.79 -1.04 13.83
N ILE A 94 6.49 -0.12 14.49
CA ILE A 94 7.66 -0.45 15.31
C ILE A 94 7.25 -1.29 16.52
N ASN A 95 6.22 -0.88 17.26
CA ASN A 95 5.78 -1.53 18.48
C ASN A 95 5.28 -2.96 18.25
N HIS A 96 4.68 -3.22 17.09
CA HIS A 96 4.17 -4.55 16.73
C HIS A 96 5.11 -5.33 15.81
N ASN A 97 6.31 -4.82 15.55
CA ASN A 97 7.31 -5.45 14.66
C ASN A 97 6.74 -5.85 13.30
N ILE A 98 5.88 -5.00 12.73
CA ILE A 98 5.28 -5.20 11.41
C ILE A 98 6.33 -4.89 10.35
N THR A 99 6.42 -5.73 9.33
CA THR A 99 7.31 -5.49 8.19
C THR A 99 6.52 -4.93 7.02
N ILE A 100 6.99 -3.83 6.47
CA ILE A 100 6.42 -3.18 5.29
C ILE A 100 7.37 -3.35 4.11
N SER A 101 6.82 -3.80 2.98
CA SER A 101 7.54 -3.78 1.71
C SER A 101 6.75 -3.01 0.68
N THR A 102 7.42 -2.11 -0.01
CA THR A 102 6.80 -1.32 -1.06
C THR A 102 7.55 -1.47 -2.38
N PHE A 103 6.79 -1.53 -3.44
CA PHE A 103 7.29 -1.71 -4.80
C PHE A 103 6.69 -0.64 -5.69
N ALA A 104 7.49 -0.08 -6.58
CA ALA A 104 6.99 0.81 -7.61
C ALA A 104 7.61 0.45 -8.97
N ILE A 105 6.88 0.73 -10.03
CA ILE A 105 7.35 0.60 -11.41
C ILE A 105 6.99 1.85 -12.20
N ILE A 106 7.95 2.35 -12.97
CA ILE A 106 7.74 3.39 -13.96
C ILE A 106 7.28 2.70 -15.24
N LYS A 107 6.12 3.07 -15.75
CA LYS A 107 5.54 2.47 -16.94
C LYS A 107 6.12 3.14 -18.18
N GLU A 108 6.76 2.36 -19.04
CA GLU A 108 7.22 2.83 -20.35
C GLU A 108 6.15 2.56 -21.41
N PRO A 109 5.74 3.59 -22.20
CA PRO A 109 4.62 3.44 -23.14
C PRO A 109 4.81 2.34 -24.20
N ALA A 110 6.06 1.97 -24.51
CA ALA A 110 6.36 1.04 -25.59
C ALA A 110 6.58 -0.41 -25.12
N SER A 111 6.94 -0.66 -23.87
CA SER A 111 7.46 -1.97 -23.45
C SER A 111 6.67 -2.66 -22.35
N GLU A 112 5.87 -1.94 -21.58
CA GLU A 112 5.29 -2.51 -20.36
C GLU A 112 3.79 -2.79 -20.48
N ARG A 113 3.46 -3.98 -21.00
CA ARG A 113 2.07 -4.45 -21.11
C ARG A 113 1.50 -5.00 -19.80
N GLN A 114 2.33 -5.25 -18.78
CA GLN A 114 1.90 -5.90 -17.55
C GLN A 114 2.67 -5.38 -16.31
N PRO A 115 2.61 -4.08 -15.99
CA PRO A 115 3.32 -3.51 -14.85
C PRO A 115 2.90 -4.19 -13.53
N LEU A 116 1.60 -4.47 -13.34
CA LEU A 116 1.10 -5.17 -12.17
C LEU A 116 1.71 -6.57 -12.01
N LYS A 117 1.90 -7.32 -13.12
CA LYS A 117 2.54 -8.64 -13.06
C LYS A 117 3.95 -8.55 -12.49
N ARG A 118 4.74 -7.57 -12.92
CA ARG A 118 6.15 -7.45 -12.50
C ARG A 118 6.26 -7.10 -11.02
N ILE A 119 5.53 -6.07 -10.56
CA ILE A 119 5.59 -5.70 -9.15
C ILE A 119 4.98 -6.77 -8.24
N LEU A 120 3.91 -7.44 -8.67
CA LEU A 120 3.29 -8.53 -7.92
C LEU A 120 4.22 -9.73 -7.76
N LEU A 121 4.89 -10.16 -8.85
CA LEU A 121 5.86 -11.26 -8.79
C LEU A 121 7.06 -10.91 -7.91
N LYS A 122 7.53 -9.66 -7.96
CA LYS A 122 8.59 -9.20 -7.08
C LYS A 122 8.16 -9.24 -5.62
N ALA A 123 6.97 -8.73 -5.30
CA ALA A 123 6.41 -8.74 -3.96
C ALA A 123 6.19 -10.16 -3.41
N ILE A 124 5.68 -11.05 -4.26
CA ILE A 124 5.44 -12.45 -3.89
C ILE A 124 6.76 -13.20 -3.61
N ASN A 125 7.81 -12.93 -4.39
CA ASN A 125 9.09 -13.65 -4.28
C ASN A 125 10.07 -13.01 -3.28
N GLU A 126 9.75 -11.87 -2.68
CA GLU A 126 10.68 -11.14 -1.80
C GLU A 126 11.11 -11.92 -0.55
N ASN A 127 10.32 -12.85 -0.05
CA ASN A 127 10.66 -13.62 1.15
C ASN A 127 10.51 -15.12 0.87
N ASP A 128 11.51 -15.71 0.27
CA ASP A 128 11.55 -17.15 -0.02
C ASP A 128 11.56 -17.98 1.29
N GLY A 129 10.74 -19.03 1.32
CA GLY A 129 10.75 -20.06 2.36
C GLY A 129 9.66 -19.96 3.43
N GLU A 130 8.94 -18.85 3.55
CA GLU A 130 7.84 -18.73 4.51
C GLU A 130 6.48 -19.04 3.87
N VAL A 131 5.65 -19.75 4.62
CA VAL A 131 4.25 -20.03 4.22
C VAL A 131 3.43 -18.76 4.32
N ARG A 132 2.76 -18.37 3.23
CA ARG A 132 2.08 -17.06 3.11
C ARG A 132 0.66 -17.20 2.64
N LEU A 133 -0.20 -16.32 3.16
CA LEU A 133 -1.52 -16.04 2.65
C LEU A 133 -1.58 -14.57 2.23
N VAL A 134 -2.00 -14.30 1.00
CA VAL A 134 -2.10 -12.94 0.46
C VAL A 134 -3.55 -12.49 0.44
N ILE A 135 -3.79 -11.30 0.94
CA ILE A 135 -5.09 -10.64 1.00
C ILE A 135 -4.93 -9.28 0.29
N SER A 136 -5.79 -8.98 -0.65
CA SER A 136 -5.73 -7.72 -1.41
C SER A 136 -7.07 -7.04 -1.48
N ASP A 137 -7.07 -5.72 -1.69
CA ASP A 137 -8.29 -4.96 -1.88
C ASP A 137 -9.06 -5.45 -3.12
N ARG A 138 -10.37 -5.25 -3.06
CA ARG A 138 -11.31 -5.60 -4.12
C ARG A 138 -11.01 -4.81 -5.41
N GLY A 139 -11.17 -5.45 -6.54
CA GLY A 139 -11.11 -4.82 -7.85
C GLY A 139 -10.05 -5.40 -8.77
N ARG A 140 -8.81 -5.62 -8.31
CA ARG A 140 -7.75 -6.23 -9.12
C ARG A 140 -7.45 -7.68 -8.80
N VAL A 141 -8.07 -8.22 -7.77
CA VAL A 141 -7.87 -9.61 -7.34
C VAL A 141 -8.07 -10.62 -8.46
N PRO A 142 -9.07 -10.52 -9.35
CA PRO A 142 -9.18 -11.45 -10.49
C PRO A 142 -7.95 -11.47 -11.38
N LEU A 143 -7.39 -10.29 -11.69
CA LEU A 143 -6.15 -10.17 -12.48
C LEU A 143 -4.93 -10.68 -11.70
N MET A 144 -4.79 -10.33 -10.43
CA MET A 144 -3.71 -10.81 -9.57
C MET A 144 -3.75 -12.35 -9.43
N ARG A 145 -4.94 -12.95 -9.30
CA ARG A 145 -5.13 -14.40 -9.28
C ARG A 145 -4.72 -15.05 -10.61
N ALA A 146 -5.04 -14.43 -11.75
CA ALA A 146 -4.63 -14.94 -13.06
C ALA A 146 -3.10 -14.89 -13.21
N ILE A 147 -2.48 -13.79 -12.82
CA ILE A 147 -1.02 -13.64 -12.80
C ILE A 147 -0.37 -14.69 -11.91
N SER A 148 -0.84 -14.84 -10.68
CA SER A 148 -0.30 -15.79 -9.69
C SER A 148 -0.40 -17.23 -10.18
N ARG A 149 -1.56 -17.65 -10.72
CA ARG A 149 -1.75 -19.00 -11.28
C ARG A 149 -0.82 -19.27 -12.45
N ASN A 150 -0.69 -18.33 -13.37
CA ASN A 150 0.20 -18.47 -14.52
C ASN A 150 1.67 -18.55 -14.08
N ALA A 151 2.08 -17.69 -13.16
CA ALA A 151 3.44 -17.68 -12.63
C ALA A 151 3.77 -18.99 -11.89
N ARG A 152 2.81 -19.56 -11.15
CA ARG A 152 2.96 -20.85 -10.46
C ARG A 152 3.15 -22.00 -11.46
N ARG A 153 2.33 -22.05 -12.55
CA ARG A 153 2.46 -23.04 -13.61
C ARG A 153 3.81 -22.99 -14.32
N ASN A 154 4.41 -21.82 -14.41
CA ASN A 154 5.72 -21.60 -15.05
C ASN A 154 6.91 -21.64 -14.05
N GLY A 155 6.70 -22.05 -12.81
CA GLY A 155 7.76 -22.15 -11.80
C GLY A 155 8.36 -20.81 -11.36
N LEU A 156 7.67 -19.69 -11.63
CA LEU A 156 8.12 -18.34 -11.28
C LEU A 156 7.77 -17.94 -9.84
N ILE A 157 6.92 -18.71 -9.17
CA ILE A 157 6.57 -18.57 -7.75
C ILE A 157 6.92 -19.85 -7.04
N LYS A 158 7.71 -19.76 -5.98
CA LYS A 158 8.02 -20.90 -5.13
C LYS A 158 6.78 -21.33 -4.29
N ASN A 159 6.71 -22.61 -3.92
CA ASN A 159 5.55 -23.28 -3.33
C ASN A 159 5.20 -22.88 -1.89
N CYS A 160 5.43 -21.65 -1.49
CA CYS A 160 5.13 -21.15 -0.15
C CYS A 160 3.77 -20.42 -0.02
N PHE A 161 3.00 -20.41 -1.08
CA PHE A 161 1.66 -19.82 -1.12
C PHE A 161 0.60 -20.86 -0.77
N ILE A 162 -0.23 -20.62 0.25
CA ILE A 162 -1.25 -21.59 0.66
C ILE A 162 -2.38 -21.65 -0.35
N GLU A 163 -2.83 -20.51 -0.87
CA GLU A 163 -3.96 -20.42 -1.81
C GLU A 163 -3.78 -19.31 -2.85
N ASN A 164 -4.82 -19.07 -3.65
CA ASN A 164 -4.90 -17.87 -4.45
C ASN A 164 -5.05 -16.63 -3.56
N ILE A 165 -4.71 -15.46 -4.09
CA ILE A 165 -4.90 -14.18 -3.42
C ILE A 165 -6.37 -14.04 -2.99
N LEU A 166 -6.60 -13.80 -1.70
CA LEU A 166 -7.92 -13.57 -1.14
C LEU A 166 -8.34 -12.12 -1.38
N GLU A 167 -9.62 -11.93 -1.60
CA GLU A 167 -10.24 -10.62 -1.77
C GLU A 167 -10.78 -10.12 -0.44
N SER A 168 -10.53 -8.86 -0.12
CA SER A 168 -11.10 -8.17 1.03
C SER A 168 -11.64 -6.82 0.60
N GLU A 169 -12.70 -6.36 1.23
CA GLU A 169 -13.16 -4.98 1.07
C GLU A 169 -12.36 -4.08 2.02
N SER A 170 -11.62 -3.12 1.48
CA SER A 170 -10.78 -2.20 2.26
C SER A 170 -11.57 -1.49 3.37
N LYS A 171 -12.84 -1.18 3.12
CA LYS A 171 -13.72 -0.57 4.13
C LYS A 171 -13.78 -1.33 5.46
N TYR A 172 -13.64 -2.66 5.43
CA TYR A 172 -13.74 -3.53 6.61
C TYR A 172 -12.39 -4.13 7.02
N ASN A 173 -11.29 -3.77 6.36
CA ASN A 173 -9.98 -4.35 6.62
C ASN A 173 -8.93 -3.26 6.80
N HIS A 174 -8.63 -2.94 8.06
CA HIS A 174 -7.70 -1.87 8.41
C HIS A 174 -6.25 -2.16 7.99
N LEU A 175 -5.86 -3.43 7.88
CA LEU A 175 -4.52 -3.81 7.39
C LEU A 175 -4.37 -3.60 5.88
N VAL A 176 -5.47 -3.77 5.10
CA VAL A 176 -5.50 -3.35 3.68
C VAL A 176 -5.45 -1.83 3.57
N GLN A 177 -6.18 -1.09 4.42
CA GLN A 177 -6.09 0.37 4.47
C GLN A 177 -4.68 0.85 4.82
N LEU A 178 -4.00 0.13 5.72
CA LEU A 178 -2.59 0.42 6.01
C LEU A 178 -1.70 0.19 4.79
N ALA A 179 -1.96 -0.84 3.99
CA ALA A 179 -1.25 -1.08 2.72
C ALA A 179 -1.47 0.06 1.71
N ASP A 180 -2.67 0.69 1.66
CA ASP A 180 -2.95 1.89 0.85
C ASP A 180 -2.06 3.09 1.25
N VAL A 181 -1.82 3.29 2.56
CA VAL A 181 -0.90 4.33 3.03
C VAL A 181 0.49 4.14 2.40
N PHE A 182 1.03 2.93 2.45
CA PHE A 182 2.37 2.64 1.97
C PHE A 182 2.47 2.55 0.44
N SER A 183 1.43 2.06 -0.24
CA SER A 183 1.38 2.10 -1.71
C SER A 183 1.37 3.54 -2.23
N THR A 184 0.57 4.41 -1.60
CA THR A 184 0.53 5.84 -1.91
C THR A 184 1.86 6.54 -1.62
N ALA A 185 2.52 6.23 -0.50
CA ALA A 185 3.84 6.77 -0.18
C ALA A 185 4.91 6.37 -1.22
N ALA A 186 4.92 5.09 -1.64
CA ALA A 186 5.82 4.61 -2.69
C ALA A 186 5.55 5.28 -4.04
N TYR A 187 4.28 5.48 -4.40
CA TYR A 187 3.88 6.24 -5.58
C TYR A 187 4.46 7.67 -5.53
N LEU A 188 4.23 8.39 -4.44
CA LEU A 188 4.68 9.77 -4.27
C LEU A 188 6.20 9.89 -4.26
N ARG A 189 6.92 8.96 -3.63
CA ARG A 189 8.39 8.89 -3.69
C ARG A 189 8.89 8.75 -5.12
N THR A 190 8.28 7.85 -5.88
CA THR A 190 8.66 7.62 -7.29
C THR A 190 8.37 8.85 -8.13
N ALA A 191 7.18 9.47 -7.97
CA ALA A 191 6.79 10.68 -8.67
C ALA A 191 7.75 11.84 -8.39
N LYS A 192 8.12 12.05 -7.12
CA LYS A 192 9.10 13.05 -6.70
C LYS A 192 10.45 12.85 -7.38
N ASN A 193 10.95 11.59 -7.38
CA ASN A 193 12.24 11.25 -7.98
C ASN A 193 12.26 11.45 -9.51
N MET A 194 11.09 11.34 -10.16
CA MET A 194 10.94 11.56 -11.61
C MET A 194 10.67 13.02 -11.98
N GLY A 195 10.45 13.91 -11.01
CA GLY A 195 9.96 15.27 -11.27
C GLY A 195 8.54 15.31 -11.85
N VAL A 196 7.75 14.26 -11.64
CA VAL A 196 6.36 14.21 -12.11
C VAL A 196 5.47 14.94 -11.11
N GLU A 197 4.74 15.94 -11.61
CA GLU A 197 3.76 16.63 -10.78
C GLU A 197 2.65 15.67 -10.34
N THR A 198 2.37 15.67 -9.04
CA THR A 198 1.25 14.90 -8.50
C THR A 198 -0.06 15.60 -8.83
N GLN A 199 -0.98 14.87 -9.48
CA GLN A 199 -2.29 15.42 -9.84
C GLN A 199 -3.11 15.80 -8.61
N GLY A 200 -3.75 16.95 -8.66
CA GLY A 200 -4.72 17.39 -7.69
C GLY A 200 -4.16 18.30 -6.59
N ARG A 201 -4.73 18.22 -5.39
CA ARG A 201 -4.41 19.11 -4.25
C ARG A 201 -3.27 18.61 -3.37
N ILE A 202 -2.52 17.60 -3.81
CA ILE A 202 -1.37 17.06 -3.06
C ILE A 202 -0.21 18.03 -3.26
N THR A 203 0.24 18.65 -2.16
CA THR A 203 1.35 19.60 -2.16
C THR A 203 2.70 18.90 -1.99
N ALA A 204 3.80 19.62 -2.25
CA ALA A 204 5.14 19.13 -1.98
C ALA A 204 5.32 18.70 -0.51
N GLN A 205 4.76 19.47 0.44
CA GLN A 205 4.80 19.12 1.87
C GLN A 205 4.08 17.82 2.20
N HIS A 206 2.91 17.55 1.58
CA HIS A 206 2.25 16.25 1.72
C HIS A 206 3.14 15.11 1.19
N THR A 207 3.76 15.34 0.03
CA THR A 207 4.67 14.36 -0.58
C THR A 207 5.87 14.08 0.33
N ASP A 208 6.49 15.12 0.89
CA ASP A 208 7.65 14.97 1.77
C ASP A 208 7.33 14.17 3.03
N LEU A 209 6.21 14.46 3.69
CA LEU A 209 5.75 13.70 4.86
C LEU A 209 5.44 12.24 4.50
N MET A 210 4.77 11.99 3.38
CA MET A 210 4.46 10.63 2.93
C MET A 210 5.73 9.85 2.56
N VAL A 211 6.75 10.49 2.02
CA VAL A 211 8.03 9.85 1.72
C VAL A 211 8.78 9.47 3.00
N GLN A 212 8.73 10.32 4.03
CA GLN A 212 9.39 10.08 5.31
C GLN A 212 8.89 8.80 6.00
N ILE A 213 7.62 8.39 5.81
CA ILE A 213 7.11 7.15 6.41
C ILE A 213 7.84 5.91 5.87
N LEU A 214 8.37 5.96 4.63
CA LEU A 214 9.14 4.87 4.02
C LEU A 214 10.57 4.78 4.53
N GLU A 215 11.05 5.80 5.23
CA GLU A 215 12.40 5.85 5.83
C GLU A 215 12.40 5.31 7.25
N GLY A 216 11.22 4.98 7.78
CA GLY A 216 11.05 4.38 9.10
C GLY A 216 11.61 2.96 9.21
N ALA A 217 11.83 2.53 10.43
CA ALA A 217 12.21 1.15 10.73
C ALA A 217 11.18 0.16 10.15
N ASN A 218 11.67 -1.00 9.74
CA ASN A 218 10.87 -2.10 9.15
C ASN A 218 10.21 -1.79 7.80
N CYS A 219 10.56 -0.69 7.12
CA CYS A 219 10.06 -0.35 5.79
C CYS A 219 11.14 -0.58 4.73
N SER A 220 10.76 -1.24 3.63
CA SER A 220 11.58 -1.36 2.43
C SER A 220 10.90 -0.74 1.22
N TYR A 221 11.70 -0.15 0.33
CA TYR A 221 11.23 0.38 -0.94
C TYR A 221 12.07 -0.17 -2.09
N CYS A 222 11.40 -0.71 -3.09
CA CYS A 222 12.03 -1.27 -4.28
C CYS A 222 11.46 -0.64 -5.56
N LEU A 223 12.29 0.04 -6.34
CA LEU A 223 11.95 0.44 -7.69
C LEU A 223 12.24 -0.74 -8.63
N VAL A 224 11.17 -1.32 -9.16
CA VAL A 224 11.26 -2.43 -10.12
C VAL A 224 11.63 -1.85 -11.48
N ARG A 225 12.77 -2.27 -12.03
CA ARG A 225 13.22 -1.81 -13.34
C ARG A 225 12.35 -2.43 -14.44
N PRO A 226 12.13 -1.71 -15.54
CA PRO A 226 11.45 -2.23 -16.73
C PRO A 226 12.08 -3.48 -17.32
#